data_4fd15bd6f700a0d7f028ac2cdb81157c
#
_entry.id   4fd15bd6f700a0d7f028ac2cdb81157c
#
_cell.length_a   1.000
_cell.length_b   1.000
_cell.length_c   1.000
_cell.angle_alpha   90.00
_cell.angle_beta   90.00
_cell.angle_gamma   90.00
#
_symmetry.space_group_name_H-M   'P 1'
#
loop_
_entity.id
_entity.type
_entity.pdbx_description
1 polymer ?
#
loop_
_entity_poly.entity_id
_entity_poly.type
_entity_poly.pdbx_seq_one_letter_code
_entity_poly.pdbx_strand_id
1 'polypeptide(L)'
;MARVFIGVGHGGSDPGAVGHVVEKDAALTIALAARAELQRYGVTVGISRTKDEEDGITEEVREANAFAPDIAIEIHVNAGGGDGFEAYVQTNRYAAASLSCAKAVERQVIAMGQNSRGIKTKPGSSGDYFMWLREVRCPAVLLEGFFVDSDDALGFGSAERLRDLGRAYARGVLDFLGISRTGLPFVDVRPGDYYYDAVKWAWENGITAGVDATHFDPNAPCTRAQTVTMLYKAMTRNN
;
A
#
# COMPACT_ATOMS: atom_id res chain seq x y z
N MET A 1 9.11 -13.95 -8.86
CA MET A 1 8.53 -13.31 -7.65
C MET A 1 8.18 -11.89 -8.07
N ALA A 2 6.96 -11.44 -7.83
CA ALA A 2 6.53 -10.10 -8.24
C ALA A 2 7.29 -9.03 -7.46
N ARG A 3 7.54 -7.90 -8.11
CA ARG A 3 8.33 -6.76 -7.60
C ARG A 3 7.48 -5.49 -7.66
N VAL A 4 7.35 -4.80 -6.56
CA VAL A 4 6.61 -3.54 -6.45
C VAL A 4 7.54 -2.47 -5.89
N PHE A 5 7.52 -1.26 -6.45
CA PHE A 5 8.19 -0.12 -5.85
C PHE A 5 7.16 0.88 -5.32
N ILE A 6 7.38 1.39 -4.12
CA ILE A 6 6.54 2.39 -3.46
C ILE A 6 7.34 3.68 -3.34
N GLY A 7 6.94 4.72 -4.08
CA GLY A 7 7.34 6.09 -3.84
C GLY A 7 6.52 6.67 -2.69
N VAL A 8 7.15 7.47 -1.85
CA VAL A 8 6.53 8.05 -0.66
C VAL A 8 6.64 9.56 -0.73
N GLY A 9 5.62 10.21 -1.23
CA GLY A 9 5.63 11.64 -1.50
C GLY A 9 6.08 12.49 -0.31
N HIS A 10 6.88 13.52 -0.63
CA HIS A 10 7.44 14.48 0.33
C HIS A 10 8.41 13.85 1.35
N GLY A 11 8.89 14.63 2.32
CA GLY A 11 9.78 14.16 3.38
C GLY A 11 10.79 15.22 3.82
N GLY A 12 11.40 15.04 4.99
CA GLY A 12 12.37 15.97 5.54
C GLY A 12 11.82 17.39 5.66
N SER A 13 12.43 18.33 4.95
CA SER A 13 12.03 19.74 4.94
C SER A 13 10.80 20.04 4.08
N ASP A 14 10.40 19.12 3.19
CA ASP A 14 9.17 19.23 2.39
C ASP A 14 8.00 18.55 3.09
N PRO A 15 7.10 19.29 3.75
CA PRO A 15 5.95 18.71 4.43
C PRO A 15 4.85 18.24 3.49
N GLY A 16 4.89 18.63 2.19
CA GLY A 16 3.73 18.57 1.32
C GLY A 16 2.60 19.47 1.78
N ALA A 17 1.36 19.12 1.51
CA ALA A 17 0.19 19.85 1.99
C ALA A 17 0.03 19.68 3.51
N VAL A 18 -0.42 20.77 4.16
CA VAL A 18 -0.65 20.83 5.60
C VAL A 18 -2.09 21.25 5.87
N GLY A 19 -2.82 20.41 6.59
CA GLY A 19 -4.21 20.63 6.99
C GLY A 19 -4.48 19.99 8.34
N HIS A 20 -5.51 19.16 8.45
CA HIS A 20 -5.78 18.36 9.64
C HIS A 20 -4.70 17.30 9.89
N VAL A 21 -4.00 16.91 8.84
CA VAL A 21 -2.80 16.07 8.88
C VAL A 21 -1.71 16.68 8.00
N VAL A 22 -0.45 16.27 8.21
CA VAL A 22 0.68 16.63 7.36
C VAL A 22 0.86 15.54 6.30
N GLU A 23 0.92 15.91 5.03
CA GLU A 23 0.95 14.97 3.91
C GLU A 23 2.12 13.98 3.99
N LYS A 24 3.34 14.45 4.25
CA LYS A 24 4.52 13.56 4.34
C LYS A 24 4.39 12.45 5.39
N ASP A 25 3.72 12.75 6.53
CA ASP A 25 3.53 11.79 7.62
C ASP A 25 2.42 10.79 7.29
N ALA A 26 1.35 11.26 6.66
CA ALA A 26 0.26 10.42 6.17
C ALA A 26 0.76 9.48 5.07
N ALA A 27 1.46 10.01 4.06
CA ALA A 27 2.05 9.22 2.97
C ALA A 27 2.98 8.13 3.49
N LEU A 28 3.86 8.45 4.45
CA LEU A 28 4.75 7.47 5.07
C LEU A 28 3.98 6.36 5.80
N THR A 29 2.96 6.72 6.57
CA THR A 29 2.15 5.75 7.32
C THR A 29 1.42 4.79 6.38
N ILE A 30 0.82 5.32 5.30
CA ILE A 30 0.14 4.55 4.25
C ILE A 30 1.13 3.62 3.55
N ALA A 31 2.30 4.14 3.15
CA ALA A 31 3.32 3.39 2.42
C ALA A 31 3.90 2.22 3.23
N LEU A 32 4.19 2.43 4.51
CA LEU A 32 4.71 1.37 5.38
C LEU A 32 3.66 0.26 5.58
N ALA A 33 2.39 0.60 5.69
CA ALA A 33 1.31 -0.38 5.78
C ALA A 33 1.12 -1.14 4.45
N ALA A 34 1.19 -0.45 3.32
CA ALA A 34 1.14 -1.08 1.99
C ALA A 34 2.32 -2.04 1.78
N ARG A 35 3.54 -1.61 2.13
CA ARG A 35 4.74 -2.46 2.08
C ARG A 35 4.55 -3.75 2.89
N ALA A 36 4.14 -3.60 4.15
CA ALA A 36 3.95 -4.76 5.04
C ALA A 36 2.91 -5.73 4.49
N GLU A 37 1.78 -5.23 3.95
CA GLU A 37 0.75 -6.07 3.37
C GLU A 37 1.24 -6.78 2.10
N LEU A 38 1.93 -6.10 1.18
CA LEU A 38 2.50 -6.72 -0.03
C LEU A 38 3.52 -7.83 0.32
N GLN A 39 4.39 -7.57 1.29
CA GLN A 39 5.39 -8.53 1.74
C GLN A 39 4.77 -9.80 2.34
N ARG A 40 3.61 -9.67 3.00
CA ARG A 40 2.85 -10.83 3.52
C ARG A 40 2.46 -11.82 2.41
N TYR A 41 2.29 -11.35 1.17
CA TYR A 41 1.96 -12.18 0.01
C TYR A 41 3.17 -12.51 -0.86
N GLY A 42 4.38 -12.43 -0.31
CA GLY A 42 5.62 -12.84 -0.98
C GLY A 42 6.07 -11.87 -2.09
N VAL A 43 5.58 -10.63 -2.11
CA VAL A 43 6.03 -9.60 -3.06
C VAL A 43 7.35 -9.01 -2.57
N THR A 44 8.32 -8.88 -3.47
CA THR A 44 9.55 -8.11 -3.21
C THR A 44 9.24 -6.63 -3.34
N VAL A 45 9.40 -5.86 -2.26
CA VAL A 45 9.02 -4.45 -2.23
C VAL A 45 10.24 -3.55 -2.04
N GLY A 46 10.47 -2.66 -3.01
CA GLY A 46 11.31 -1.47 -2.86
C GLY A 46 10.47 -0.30 -2.32
N ILE A 47 11.07 0.60 -1.59
CA ILE A 47 10.41 1.79 -1.04
C ILE A 47 11.41 2.92 -0.95
N SER A 48 11.02 4.14 -1.33
CA SER A 48 11.93 5.28 -1.40
C SER A 48 12.41 5.74 -0.02
N ARG A 49 11.53 5.81 0.97
CA ARG A 49 11.90 6.13 2.36
C ARG A 49 11.11 5.32 3.39
N THR A 50 11.69 5.09 4.56
CA THR A 50 11.06 4.36 5.68
C THR A 50 10.94 5.18 6.96
N LYS A 51 11.39 6.41 6.93
CA LYS A 51 11.34 7.40 8.01
C LYS A 51 11.15 8.79 7.42
N ASP A 52 11.04 9.82 8.26
CA ASP A 52 11.05 11.21 7.81
C ASP A 52 12.47 11.63 7.45
N GLU A 53 12.75 11.70 6.16
CA GLU A 53 14.03 12.08 5.58
C GLU A 53 13.82 12.74 4.21
N GLU A 54 14.80 13.51 3.77
CA GLU A 54 14.79 14.12 2.43
C GLU A 54 14.78 13.01 1.37
N ASP A 55 13.81 13.10 0.46
CA ASP A 55 13.68 12.20 -0.68
C ASP A 55 13.03 12.93 -1.85
N GLY A 56 13.85 13.43 -2.74
CA GLY A 56 13.35 14.20 -3.87
C GLY A 56 12.87 13.32 -5.01
N ILE A 57 11.86 13.75 -5.74
CA ILE A 57 11.24 13.00 -6.85
C ILE A 57 12.25 12.46 -7.88
N THR A 58 13.38 13.16 -8.13
CA THR A 58 14.43 12.70 -9.05
C THR A 58 15.11 11.45 -8.52
N GLU A 59 15.36 11.39 -7.22
CA GLU A 59 15.97 10.25 -6.55
C GLU A 59 15.00 9.08 -6.48
N GLU A 60 13.74 9.31 -6.12
CA GLU A 60 12.69 8.29 -6.14
C GLU A 60 12.55 7.62 -7.51
N VAL A 61 12.49 8.42 -8.58
CA VAL A 61 12.45 7.91 -9.96
C VAL A 61 13.69 7.08 -10.30
N ARG A 62 14.87 7.54 -9.87
CA ARG A 62 16.13 6.81 -10.08
C ARG A 62 16.11 5.46 -9.37
N GLU A 63 15.66 5.43 -8.13
CA GLU A 63 15.56 4.21 -7.32
C GLU A 63 14.52 3.24 -7.87
N ALA A 64 13.33 3.72 -8.23
CA ALA A 64 12.29 2.92 -8.87
C ALA A 64 12.80 2.26 -10.15
N ASN A 65 13.49 3.04 -11.01
CA ASN A 65 14.05 2.52 -12.25
C ASN A 65 15.20 1.53 -12.04
N ALA A 66 16.03 1.73 -11.02
CA ALA A 66 17.12 0.82 -10.65
C ALA A 66 16.57 -0.48 -10.03
N PHE A 67 15.48 -0.40 -9.26
CA PHE A 67 14.81 -1.55 -8.69
C PHE A 67 14.12 -2.41 -9.76
N ALA A 68 13.74 -1.86 -10.90
CA ALA A 68 13.07 -2.52 -12.02
C ALA A 68 11.82 -3.33 -11.56
N PRO A 69 10.77 -2.66 -11.06
CA PRO A 69 9.56 -3.31 -10.58
C PRO A 69 8.61 -3.71 -11.73
N ASP A 70 7.69 -4.63 -11.45
CA ASP A 70 6.57 -4.96 -12.34
C ASP A 70 5.50 -3.86 -12.34
N ILE A 71 5.38 -3.14 -11.23
CA ILE A 71 4.50 -1.97 -11.02
C ILE A 71 5.12 -1.05 -9.96
N ALA A 72 4.96 0.26 -10.16
CA ALA A 72 5.34 1.27 -9.17
C ALA A 72 4.10 2.09 -8.77
N ILE A 73 3.95 2.39 -7.49
CA ILE A 73 2.91 3.28 -6.97
C ILE A 73 3.57 4.41 -6.20
N GLU A 74 3.09 5.63 -6.38
CA GLU A 74 3.48 6.78 -5.57
C GLU A 74 2.33 7.19 -4.68
N ILE A 75 2.62 7.45 -3.41
CA ILE A 75 1.61 7.68 -2.38
C ILE A 75 1.64 9.13 -1.94
N HIS A 76 0.51 9.80 -2.13
CA HIS A 76 0.20 11.16 -1.75
C HIS A 76 -1.14 11.25 -1.03
N VAL A 77 -1.42 12.42 -0.47
CA VAL A 77 -2.74 12.84 -0.02
C VAL A 77 -2.98 14.27 -0.50
N ASN A 78 -4.18 14.52 -0.99
CA ASN A 78 -4.53 15.71 -1.76
C ASN A 78 -4.77 16.95 -0.88
N ALA A 79 -4.91 18.10 -1.51
CA ALA A 79 -5.33 19.37 -0.91
C ALA A 79 -6.19 20.19 -1.87
N GLY A 80 -6.88 21.21 -1.33
CA GLY A 80 -7.75 22.11 -2.10
C GLY A 80 -9.22 21.99 -1.73
N GLY A 81 -9.54 21.52 -0.52
CA GLY A 81 -10.90 21.47 0.04
C GLY A 81 -11.81 20.45 -0.66
N GLY A 82 -11.25 19.44 -1.29
CA GLY A 82 -11.99 18.36 -1.94
C GLY A 82 -12.40 17.26 -0.99
N ASP A 83 -12.97 16.17 -1.56
CA ASP A 83 -13.43 14.99 -0.83
C ASP A 83 -13.28 13.76 -1.71
N GLY A 84 -12.52 12.75 -1.26
CA GLY A 84 -12.41 11.47 -1.91
C GLY A 84 -11.05 11.15 -2.54
N PHE A 85 -10.93 9.90 -2.92
CA PHE A 85 -9.75 9.32 -3.59
C PHE A 85 -9.63 9.76 -5.03
N GLU A 86 -8.42 10.05 -5.47
CA GLU A 86 -8.05 10.24 -6.88
C GLU A 86 -6.84 9.37 -7.23
N ALA A 87 -6.74 8.95 -8.48
CA ALA A 87 -5.53 8.34 -9.00
C ALA A 87 -5.14 8.97 -10.33
N TYR A 88 -3.84 9.13 -10.56
CA TYR A 88 -3.30 9.55 -11.85
C TYR A 88 -2.52 8.42 -12.49
N VAL A 89 -2.69 8.26 -13.80
CA VAL A 89 -2.08 7.19 -14.58
C VAL A 89 -1.28 7.73 -15.75
N GLN A 90 -0.34 6.93 -16.23
CA GLN A 90 0.51 7.24 -17.38
C GLN A 90 -0.31 7.33 -18.66
N THR A 91 0.16 8.17 -19.62
CA THR A 91 -0.41 8.29 -20.97
C THR A 91 0.48 7.65 -22.04
N ASN A 92 1.63 7.10 -21.67
CA ASN A 92 2.61 6.48 -22.53
C ASN A 92 2.31 4.98 -22.82
N ARG A 93 3.32 4.21 -23.24
CA ARG A 93 3.20 2.77 -23.52
C ARG A 93 2.68 1.92 -22.35
N TYR A 94 2.70 2.43 -21.13
CA TYR A 94 2.22 1.74 -19.94
C TYR A 94 0.77 2.08 -19.55
N ALA A 95 0.11 2.98 -20.29
CA ALA A 95 -1.21 3.51 -19.96
C ALA A 95 -2.26 2.44 -19.62
N ALA A 96 -2.32 1.37 -20.40
CA ALA A 96 -3.31 0.30 -20.16
C ALA A 96 -3.05 -0.45 -18.84
N ALA A 97 -1.78 -0.76 -18.54
CA ALA A 97 -1.41 -1.45 -17.29
C ALA A 97 -1.59 -0.55 -16.08
N SER A 98 -1.17 0.73 -16.18
CA SER A 98 -1.38 1.74 -15.12
C SER A 98 -2.85 1.93 -14.80
N LEU A 99 -3.71 2.05 -15.84
CA LEU A 99 -5.15 2.15 -15.67
C LEU A 99 -5.75 0.89 -15.01
N SER A 100 -5.28 -0.29 -15.40
CA SER A 100 -5.74 -1.55 -14.80
C SER A 100 -5.39 -1.63 -13.32
N CYS A 101 -4.17 -1.25 -12.95
CA CYS A 101 -3.73 -1.19 -11.54
C CYS A 101 -4.55 -0.14 -10.76
N ALA A 102 -4.69 1.07 -11.29
CA ALA A 102 -5.45 2.14 -10.63
C ALA A 102 -6.91 1.71 -10.37
N LYS A 103 -7.58 1.07 -11.33
CA LYS A 103 -8.94 0.52 -11.15
C LYS A 103 -8.99 -0.56 -10.07
N ALA A 104 -7.97 -1.40 -9.97
CA ALA A 104 -7.91 -2.42 -8.93
C ALA A 104 -7.75 -1.79 -7.53
N VAL A 105 -6.89 -0.76 -7.41
CA VAL A 105 -6.72 0.01 -6.17
C VAL A 105 -8.01 0.76 -5.81
N GLU A 106 -8.62 1.47 -6.76
CA GLU A 106 -9.86 2.23 -6.55
C GLU A 106 -10.98 1.33 -5.98
N ARG A 107 -11.17 0.12 -6.51
CA ARG A 107 -12.17 -0.82 -5.96
C ARG A 107 -11.93 -1.15 -4.48
N GLN A 108 -10.69 -1.31 -4.07
CA GLN A 108 -10.34 -1.60 -2.66
C GLN A 108 -10.55 -0.38 -1.76
N VAL A 109 -10.27 0.80 -2.27
CA VAL A 109 -10.48 2.07 -1.56
C VAL A 109 -11.99 2.34 -1.37
N ILE A 110 -12.80 2.15 -2.40
CA ILE A 110 -14.26 2.27 -2.29
C ILE A 110 -14.81 1.24 -1.28
N ALA A 111 -14.30 0.01 -1.29
CA ALA A 111 -14.74 -1.05 -0.37
C ALA A 111 -14.46 -0.73 1.10
N MET A 112 -13.49 0.15 1.41
CA MET A 112 -13.24 0.62 2.78
C MET A 112 -14.06 1.87 3.18
N GLY A 113 -14.93 2.33 2.28
CA GLY A 113 -15.88 3.42 2.54
C GLY A 113 -15.41 4.81 2.06
N GLN A 114 -14.30 4.90 1.30
CA GLN A 114 -13.90 6.16 0.68
C GLN A 114 -14.65 6.34 -0.66
N ASN A 115 -15.13 7.54 -0.94
CA ASN A 115 -15.64 7.88 -2.26
C ASN A 115 -14.50 8.08 -3.27
N SER A 116 -14.79 7.88 -4.54
CA SER A 116 -13.83 8.08 -5.61
C SER A 116 -14.20 9.30 -6.47
N ARG A 117 -13.20 10.10 -6.78
CA ARG A 117 -13.24 11.19 -7.78
C ARG A 117 -12.71 10.71 -9.14
N GLY A 118 -12.40 9.42 -9.24
CA GLY A 118 -12.03 8.74 -10.46
C GLY A 118 -10.52 8.72 -10.75
N ILE A 119 -10.22 8.01 -11.82
CA ILE A 119 -8.87 7.85 -12.36
C ILE A 119 -8.66 8.88 -13.46
N LYS A 120 -7.56 9.61 -13.40
CA LYS A 120 -7.28 10.78 -14.21
C LYS A 120 -5.96 10.65 -14.98
N THR A 121 -5.83 11.45 -16.00
CA THR A 121 -4.56 11.78 -16.64
C THR A 121 -4.33 13.28 -16.52
N LYS A 122 -3.07 13.69 -16.42
CA LYS A 122 -2.71 15.11 -16.37
C LYS A 122 -1.57 15.36 -17.36
N PRO A 123 -1.88 15.83 -18.56
CA PRO A 123 -0.85 16.13 -19.56
C PRO A 123 -0.01 17.33 -19.14
N GLY A 124 1.28 17.25 -19.40
CA GLY A 124 2.26 18.31 -19.27
C GLY A 124 2.82 18.72 -20.64
N SER A 125 3.80 19.62 -20.67
CA SER A 125 4.43 20.09 -21.90
C SER A 125 5.29 19.04 -22.63
N SER A 126 5.77 18.03 -21.91
CA SER A 126 6.70 17.01 -22.42
C SER A 126 6.28 15.58 -22.05
N GLY A 127 4.98 15.31 -21.96
CA GLY A 127 4.39 14.03 -21.54
C GLY A 127 3.51 14.21 -20.31
N ASP A 128 3.45 13.22 -19.44
CA ASP A 128 2.66 13.34 -18.20
C ASP A 128 3.21 14.46 -17.30
N TYR A 129 2.31 15.22 -16.66
CA TYR A 129 2.67 16.34 -15.79
C TYR A 129 3.54 15.91 -14.62
N PHE A 130 3.13 14.85 -13.92
CA PHE A 130 3.89 14.30 -12.80
C PHE A 130 5.15 13.60 -13.30
N MET A 131 6.31 13.97 -12.74
CA MET A 131 7.60 13.38 -13.12
C MET A 131 7.62 11.88 -12.87
N TRP A 132 7.00 11.41 -11.79
CA TRP A 132 6.82 9.99 -11.51
C TRP A 132 6.22 9.23 -12.71
N LEU A 133 5.07 9.69 -13.20
CA LEU A 133 4.37 9.05 -14.32
C LEU A 133 5.13 9.19 -15.64
N ARG A 134 5.91 10.26 -15.81
CA ARG A 134 6.65 10.54 -17.03
C ARG A 134 7.94 9.72 -17.14
N GLU A 135 8.69 9.59 -16.01
CA GLU A 135 10.08 9.11 -16.05
C GLU A 135 10.26 7.67 -15.51
N VAL A 136 9.28 7.13 -14.78
CA VAL A 136 9.34 5.72 -14.32
C VAL A 136 9.16 4.77 -15.50
N ARG A 137 10.04 3.76 -15.58
CA ARG A 137 10.18 2.87 -16.74
C ARG A 137 9.43 1.54 -16.60
N CYS A 138 8.37 1.54 -15.83
CA CYS A 138 7.41 0.44 -15.69
C CYS A 138 5.99 1.02 -15.63
N PRO A 139 4.92 0.20 -15.60
CA PRO A 139 3.61 0.70 -15.23
C PRO A 139 3.67 1.45 -13.90
N ALA A 140 3.09 2.65 -13.82
CA ALA A 140 3.14 3.48 -12.62
C ALA A 140 1.82 4.21 -12.38
N VAL A 141 1.47 4.39 -11.11
CA VAL A 141 0.27 5.10 -10.65
C VAL A 141 0.66 6.07 -9.54
N LEU A 142 0.05 7.26 -9.51
CA LEU A 142 0.11 8.19 -8.40
C LEU A 142 -1.25 8.17 -7.70
N LEU A 143 -1.26 7.98 -6.39
CA LEU A 143 -2.44 7.76 -5.56
C LEU A 143 -2.61 8.91 -4.57
N GLU A 144 -3.76 9.58 -4.64
CA GLU A 144 -4.19 10.66 -3.76
C GLU A 144 -5.32 10.13 -2.88
N GLY A 145 -5.01 9.79 -1.63
CA GLY A 145 -5.89 8.99 -0.79
C GLY A 145 -7.14 9.70 -0.28
N PHE A 146 -6.99 10.96 0.09
CA PHE A 146 -8.01 11.84 0.66
C PHE A 146 -7.47 13.28 0.68
N PHE A 147 -8.27 14.26 1.11
CA PHE A 147 -7.86 15.68 1.18
C PHE A 147 -7.50 16.07 2.61
N VAL A 148 -6.26 16.57 2.82
CA VAL A 148 -5.74 16.92 4.16
C VAL A 148 -6.44 18.11 4.82
N ASP A 149 -7.04 19.00 4.02
CA ASP A 149 -7.56 20.31 4.39
C ASP A 149 -9.10 20.40 4.40
N SER A 150 -9.76 19.24 4.44
CA SER A 150 -11.22 19.12 4.47
C SER A 150 -11.69 18.09 5.50
N ASP A 151 -13.02 17.95 5.64
CA ASP A 151 -13.65 16.95 6.50
C ASP A 151 -13.27 15.50 6.14
N ASP A 152 -12.82 15.28 4.90
CA ASP A 152 -12.28 13.99 4.45
C ASP A 152 -11.13 13.51 5.36
N ALA A 153 -10.24 14.42 5.76
CA ALA A 153 -9.17 14.10 6.70
C ALA A 153 -9.66 13.71 8.11
N LEU A 154 -10.83 14.16 8.54
CA LEU A 154 -11.41 13.75 9.82
C LEU A 154 -11.81 12.26 9.78
N GLY A 155 -12.24 11.77 8.61
CA GLY A 155 -12.60 10.37 8.39
C GLY A 155 -11.40 9.45 8.15
N PHE A 156 -10.36 9.95 7.47
CA PHE A 156 -9.25 9.12 6.97
C PHE A 156 -7.88 9.42 7.59
N GLY A 157 -7.71 10.55 8.29
CA GLY A 157 -6.42 11.00 8.81
C GLY A 157 -5.95 10.32 10.10
N SER A 158 -6.74 9.47 10.75
CA SER A 158 -6.28 8.74 11.92
C SER A 158 -5.22 7.69 11.54
N ALA A 159 -4.29 7.40 12.46
CA ALA A 159 -3.22 6.44 12.20
C ALA A 159 -3.74 5.04 11.81
N GLU A 160 -4.90 4.64 12.30
CA GLU A 160 -5.53 3.37 11.94
C GLU A 160 -6.08 3.42 10.51
N ARG A 161 -6.83 4.47 10.15
CA ARG A 161 -7.40 4.64 8.82
C ARG A 161 -6.32 4.80 7.75
N LEU A 162 -5.20 5.49 8.05
CA LEU A 162 -4.04 5.58 7.18
C LEU A 162 -3.43 4.19 6.92
N ARG A 163 -3.30 3.36 7.95
CA ARG A 163 -2.85 1.98 7.76
C ARG A 163 -3.83 1.14 6.95
N ASP A 164 -5.13 1.32 7.16
CA ASP A 164 -6.15 0.62 6.38
C ASP A 164 -6.13 1.02 4.90
N LEU A 165 -5.92 2.31 4.63
CA LEU A 165 -5.75 2.81 3.26
C LEU A 165 -4.51 2.19 2.59
N GLY A 166 -3.38 2.09 3.30
CA GLY A 166 -2.20 1.39 2.81
C GLY A 166 -2.46 -0.10 2.49
N ARG A 167 -3.19 -0.79 3.35
CA ARG A 167 -3.62 -2.18 3.08
C ARG A 167 -4.55 -2.26 1.86
N ALA A 168 -5.45 -1.30 1.68
CA ALA A 168 -6.33 -1.24 0.52
C ALA A 168 -5.53 -1.05 -0.77
N TYR A 169 -4.54 -0.16 -0.79
CA TYR A 169 -3.63 0.01 -1.92
C TYR A 169 -2.89 -1.28 -2.26
N ALA A 170 -2.29 -1.92 -1.26
CA ALA A 170 -1.60 -3.19 -1.43
C ALA A 170 -2.51 -4.28 -2.02
N ARG A 171 -3.74 -4.41 -1.52
CA ARG A 171 -4.73 -5.37 -2.02
C ARG A 171 -5.10 -5.11 -3.47
N GLY A 172 -5.24 -3.86 -3.88
CA GLY A 172 -5.47 -3.49 -5.27
C GLY A 172 -4.28 -3.85 -6.16
N VAL A 173 -3.05 -3.63 -5.70
CA VAL A 173 -1.83 -4.02 -6.41
C VAL A 173 -1.73 -5.56 -6.52
N LEU A 174 -2.05 -6.31 -5.46
CA LEU A 174 -2.09 -7.78 -5.51
C LEU A 174 -3.13 -8.28 -6.52
N ASP A 175 -4.32 -7.68 -6.56
CA ASP A 175 -5.36 -8.00 -7.54
C ASP A 175 -4.86 -7.74 -8.98
N PHE A 176 -4.18 -6.62 -9.22
CA PHE A 176 -3.56 -6.30 -10.51
C PHE A 176 -2.50 -7.32 -10.92
N LEU A 177 -1.66 -7.76 -9.99
CA LEU A 177 -0.62 -8.75 -10.23
C LEU A 177 -1.15 -10.19 -10.35
N GLY A 178 -2.46 -10.40 -10.15
CA GLY A 178 -3.07 -11.74 -10.16
C GLY A 178 -2.65 -12.61 -8.96
N ILE A 179 -2.18 -11.99 -7.88
CA ILE A 179 -1.79 -12.70 -6.66
C ILE A 179 -3.06 -12.93 -5.83
N SER A 180 -3.42 -14.21 -5.69
CA SER A 180 -4.61 -14.59 -4.92
C SER A 180 -4.43 -14.22 -3.45
N ARG A 181 -5.44 -13.55 -2.90
CA ARG A 181 -5.56 -13.27 -1.47
C ARG A 181 -6.47 -14.26 -0.77
N THR A 182 -6.99 -15.24 -1.53
CA THR A 182 -7.80 -16.33 -1.01
C THR A 182 -6.91 -17.51 -0.67
N GLY A 183 -6.81 -17.85 0.60
CA GLY A 183 -5.95 -18.90 1.11
C GLY A 183 -4.77 -18.38 1.93
N LEU A 184 -4.13 -19.29 2.63
CA LEU A 184 -2.90 -19.01 3.36
C LEU A 184 -1.72 -18.98 2.38
N PRO A 185 -0.70 -18.13 2.60
CA PRO A 185 0.53 -18.18 1.83
C PRO A 185 1.38 -19.40 2.18
N PHE A 186 1.02 -20.11 3.26
CA PHE A 186 1.80 -21.19 3.85
C PHE A 186 1.56 -22.50 3.11
N VAL A 187 2.63 -23.06 2.52
CA VAL A 187 2.58 -24.31 1.76
C VAL A 187 2.40 -25.54 2.68
N ASP A 188 2.69 -25.38 3.96
CA ASP A 188 2.60 -26.38 5.02
C ASP A 188 1.30 -26.32 5.83
N VAL A 189 0.34 -25.46 5.43
CA VAL A 189 -1.01 -25.37 6.01
C VAL A 189 -2.03 -25.56 4.89
N ARG A 190 -2.74 -26.69 4.90
CA ARG A 190 -3.62 -27.09 3.81
C ARG A 190 -5.09 -27.06 4.20
N PRO A 191 -6.01 -26.74 3.27
CA PRO A 191 -7.42 -26.97 3.49
C PRO A 191 -7.66 -28.42 3.96
N GLY A 192 -8.35 -28.56 5.09
CA GLY A 192 -8.58 -29.87 5.74
C GLY A 192 -7.72 -30.15 6.96
N ASP A 193 -6.64 -29.42 7.19
CA ASP A 193 -5.91 -29.48 8.45
C ASP A 193 -6.80 -28.90 9.57
N TYR A 194 -6.82 -29.52 10.75
CA TYR A 194 -7.70 -29.10 11.85
C TYR A 194 -7.44 -27.66 12.33
N TYR A 195 -6.25 -27.14 12.08
CA TYR A 195 -5.84 -25.78 12.42
C TYR A 195 -6.00 -24.78 11.26
N TYR A 196 -6.41 -25.22 10.06
CA TYR A 196 -6.44 -24.38 8.86
C TYR A 196 -7.23 -23.08 9.06
N ASP A 197 -8.48 -23.19 9.53
CA ASP A 197 -9.33 -22.02 9.71
C ASP A 197 -8.80 -21.09 10.82
N ALA A 198 -8.24 -21.64 11.88
CA ALA A 198 -7.63 -20.87 12.95
C ALA A 198 -6.38 -20.12 12.49
N VAL A 199 -5.50 -20.79 11.74
CA VAL A 199 -4.29 -20.17 11.18
C VAL A 199 -4.67 -19.09 10.14
N LYS A 200 -5.64 -19.38 9.27
CA LYS A 200 -6.16 -18.44 8.29
C LYS A 200 -6.70 -17.19 8.97
N TRP A 201 -7.59 -17.36 9.96
CA TRP A 201 -8.12 -16.24 10.73
C TRP A 201 -7.01 -15.44 11.42
N ALA A 202 -6.07 -16.10 12.09
CA ALA A 202 -4.99 -15.44 12.80
C ALA A 202 -4.06 -14.68 11.84
N TRP A 203 -3.80 -15.24 10.65
CA TRP A 203 -3.00 -14.61 9.63
C TRP A 203 -3.74 -13.42 8.98
N GLU A 204 -4.99 -13.57 8.55
CA GLU A 204 -5.82 -12.51 7.98
C GLU A 204 -5.98 -11.32 8.94
N ASN A 205 -6.01 -11.63 10.23
CA ASN A 205 -6.09 -10.63 11.28
C ASN A 205 -4.71 -10.11 11.78
N GLY A 206 -3.57 -10.50 11.17
CA GLY A 206 -2.24 -10.03 11.55
C GLY A 206 -1.79 -10.44 12.95
N ILE A 207 -2.43 -11.46 13.52
CA ILE A 207 -2.09 -12.05 14.83
C ILE A 207 -0.80 -12.85 14.69
N THR A 208 -0.67 -13.58 13.58
CA THR A 208 0.54 -14.33 13.22
C THR A 208 1.04 -13.98 11.82
N ALA A 209 2.32 -14.24 11.54
CA ALA A 209 2.96 -13.98 10.25
C ALA A 209 3.64 -15.22 9.64
N GLY A 210 3.58 -16.38 10.30
CA GLY A 210 4.38 -17.56 9.96
C GLY A 210 5.83 -17.43 10.43
N VAL A 211 6.64 -18.44 10.15
CA VAL A 211 8.09 -18.46 10.42
C VAL A 211 8.87 -17.80 9.27
N ASP A 212 8.31 -17.86 8.05
CA ASP A 212 8.78 -17.13 6.87
C ASP A 212 7.58 -16.77 5.95
N ALA A 213 7.85 -16.24 4.76
CA ALA A 213 6.82 -15.80 3.83
C ALA A 213 5.92 -16.93 3.29
N THR A 214 6.37 -18.21 3.39
CA THR A 214 5.73 -19.37 2.79
C THR A 214 5.49 -20.53 3.74
N HIS A 215 5.96 -20.44 4.98
CA HIS A 215 5.82 -21.49 5.99
C HIS A 215 5.28 -20.95 7.30
N PHE A 216 4.38 -21.70 7.89
CA PHE A 216 3.81 -21.43 9.21
C PHE A 216 4.51 -22.24 10.31
N ASP A 217 4.99 -23.43 9.96
CA ASP A 217 5.56 -24.46 10.82
C ASP A 217 4.62 -24.87 11.97
N PRO A 218 3.46 -25.47 11.64
CA PRO A 218 2.38 -25.71 12.60
C PRO A 218 2.78 -26.68 13.74
N ASN A 219 3.87 -27.42 13.58
CA ASN A 219 4.36 -28.39 14.55
C ASN A 219 5.53 -27.87 15.40
N ALA A 220 6.01 -26.65 15.13
CA ALA A 220 7.10 -26.04 15.91
C ALA A 220 6.64 -25.67 17.34
N PRO A 221 7.55 -25.76 18.33
CA PRO A 221 7.27 -25.26 19.66
C PRO A 221 6.96 -23.75 19.67
N CYS A 222 5.87 -23.36 20.33
CA CYS A 222 5.54 -21.95 20.52
C CYS A 222 6.07 -21.48 21.90
N THR A 223 6.84 -20.40 21.89
CA THR A 223 7.34 -19.81 23.14
C THR A 223 6.23 -19.10 23.91
N ARG A 224 6.39 -18.97 25.24
CA ARG A 224 5.46 -18.15 26.06
C ARG A 224 5.31 -16.73 25.54
N ALA A 225 6.40 -16.11 25.07
CA ALA A 225 6.39 -14.77 24.51
C ALA A 225 5.53 -14.69 23.22
N GLN A 226 5.68 -15.64 22.32
CA GLN A 226 4.85 -15.74 21.11
C GLN A 226 3.38 -15.91 21.45
N THR A 227 3.06 -16.84 22.36
CA THR A 227 1.68 -17.09 22.81
C THR A 227 1.03 -15.82 23.38
N VAL A 228 1.71 -15.15 24.33
CA VAL A 228 1.18 -13.92 24.96
C VAL A 228 1.04 -12.79 23.92
N THR A 229 1.99 -12.67 22.98
CA THR A 229 1.92 -11.66 21.92
C THR A 229 0.73 -11.91 20.99
N MET A 230 0.46 -13.15 20.60
CA MET A 230 -0.70 -13.51 19.77
C MET A 230 -2.02 -13.25 20.51
N LEU A 231 -2.12 -13.61 21.78
CA LEU A 231 -3.29 -13.33 22.62
C LEU A 231 -3.53 -11.83 22.75
N TYR A 232 -2.48 -11.06 23.05
CA TYR A 232 -2.59 -9.60 23.12
C TYR A 232 -3.12 -9.00 21.84
N LYS A 233 -2.56 -9.38 20.68
CA LYS A 233 -3.02 -8.91 19.37
C LYS A 233 -4.47 -9.31 19.09
N ALA A 234 -4.87 -10.53 19.46
CA ALA A 234 -6.25 -11.00 19.27
C ALA A 234 -7.25 -10.21 20.13
N MET A 235 -6.89 -9.86 21.36
CA MET A 235 -7.77 -9.17 22.31
C MET A 235 -7.84 -7.66 22.08
N THR A 236 -6.77 -7.03 21.59
CA THR A 236 -6.70 -5.56 21.43
C THR A 236 -7.26 -5.07 20.09
N ARG A 237 -7.63 -5.96 19.19
CA ARG A 237 -8.18 -5.61 17.87
C ARG A 237 -9.69 -5.31 17.87
N ASN A 238 -10.38 -5.66 18.95
CA ASN A 238 -11.84 -5.49 19.10
C ASN A 238 -12.22 -4.26 19.95
N ASN A 239 -11.25 -3.35 20.19
CA ASN A 239 -11.50 -2.08 20.88
C ASN A 239 -11.19 -0.89 19.98
#